data_5a4a535b36582678bcc6a1b70b567876
#
_entry.id   5a4a535b36582678bcc6a1b70b567876
#
_cell.length_a   1.000
_cell.length_b   1.000
_cell.length_c   1.000
_cell.angle_alpha   90.00
_cell.angle_beta   90.00
_cell.angle_gamma   90.00
#
_symmetry.space_group_name_H-M   'P 1'
#
loop_
_entity.id
_entity.type
_entity.pdbx_description
1 polymer ?
#
loop_
_entity_poly.entity_id
_entity_poly.type
_entity_poly.pdbx_seq_one_letter_code
_entity_poly.pdbx_strand_id
1 'polypeptide(L)'
;MKFYTNVEQAGNNLLVRGYEGGQAFSYKVKFNPTLYLPSSNFSKWKTLEGECVQPMKQGTISDAKETVARYRDATNMQVYGNTRYLYQYIAEEYPADHVMFDPKQIRVFNIDIETAAENGFPDIETADQEILAISLKDSHTGRITVWGARPFKNTDNKVDYLHFRTESGMLQAFLEYWMKNYPDVITGWNVQLFDIPYIAGRIDRVLGDRYTRFLSPWNLISRREIYIKGRKQIAYDLPGIATVSYTHLRAHETEAY
;
A
#
# COMPACT_ATOMS: atom_id res chain seq x y z
N MET A 1 2.64 -12.31 -20.20
CA MET A 1 2.88 -10.95 -19.68
C MET A 1 2.94 -11.08 -18.16
N LYS A 2 4.02 -10.60 -17.54
CA LYS A 2 4.23 -10.58 -16.09
C LYS A 2 4.58 -9.15 -15.67
N PHE A 3 3.89 -8.61 -14.65
CA PHE A 3 4.19 -7.30 -14.08
C PHE A 3 3.85 -7.27 -12.59
N TYR A 4 4.51 -6.37 -11.86
CA TYR A 4 4.22 -6.15 -10.44
C TYR A 4 3.26 -4.97 -10.24
N THR A 5 2.43 -5.04 -9.20
CA THR A 5 1.61 -3.92 -8.73
C THR A 5 2.14 -3.32 -7.43
N ASN A 6 2.84 -4.16 -6.64
CA ASN A 6 3.47 -3.70 -5.40
C ASN A 6 4.70 -4.55 -5.08
N VAL A 7 5.77 -3.89 -4.64
CA VAL A 7 6.96 -4.52 -4.06
C VAL A 7 7.34 -3.76 -2.80
N GLU A 8 7.39 -4.45 -1.68
CA GLU A 8 7.76 -3.87 -0.39
C GLU A 8 8.80 -4.70 0.35
N GLN A 9 9.61 -4.06 1.17
CA GLN A 9 10.61 -4.74 1.98
C GLN A 9 10.10 -5.02 3.39
N ALA A 10 10.15 -6.29 3.81
CA ALA A 10 9.87 -6.73 5.17
C ALA A 10 11.06 -7.54 5.70
N GLY A 11 11.93 -6.88 6.46
CA GLY A 11 13.19 -7.47 6.93
C GLY A 11 14.11 -7.87 5.77
N ASN A 12 14.47 -9.15 5.69
CA ASN A 12 15.30 -9.73 4.62
C ASN A 12 14.47 -10.25 3.43
N ASN A 13 13.16 -10.08 3.46
CA ASN A 13 12.28 -10.50 2.39
C ASN A 13 11.74 -9.29 1.63
N LEU A 14 11.42 -9.52 0.37
CA LEU A 14 10.57 -8.66 -0.43
C LEU A 14 9.20 -9.32 -0.57
N LEU A 15 8.17 -8.52 -0.42
CA LEU A 15 6.77 -8.88 -0.58
C LEU A 15 6.33 -8.39 -1.95
N VAL A 16 5.97 -9.31 -2.83
CA VAL A 16 5.70 -8.99 -4.24
C VAL A 16 4.28 -9.36 -4.59
N ARG A 17 3.54 -8.42 -5.17
CA ARG A 17 2.22 -8.64 -5.77
C ARG A 17 2.25 -8.20 -7.22
N GLY A 18 1.43 -8.84 -8.04
CA GLY A 18 1.33 -8.50 -9.46
C GLY A 18 0.46 -9.50 -10.22
N TYR A 19 0.65 -9.52 -11.54
CA TYR A 19 -0.10 -10.37 -12.45
C TYR A 19 0.82 -11.10 -13.41
N GLU A 20 0.50 -12.36 -13.70
CA GLU A 20 1.16 -13.17 -14.71
C GLU A 20 0.11 -13.96 -15.51
N GLY A 21 0.09 -13.78 -16.83
CA GLY A 21 -0.89 -14.43 -17.70
C GLY A 21 -2.36 -14.12 -17.36
N GLY A 22 -2.63 -12.95 -16.76
CA GLY A 22 -3.98 -12.55 -16.34
C GLY A 22 -4.38 -13.02 -14.94
N GLN A 23 -3.51 -13.77 -14.26
CA GLN A 23 -3.75 -14.25 -12.89
C GLN A 23 -2.95 -13.44 -11.88
N ALA A 24 -3.60 -13.04 -10.79
CA ALA A 24 -2.93 -12.36 -9.69
C ALA A 24 -1.98 -13.31 -8.97
N PHE A 25 -0.80 -12.81 -8.61
CA PHE A 25 0.14 -13.52 -7.75
C PHE A 25 0.54 -12.68 -6.53
N SER A 26 1.00 -13.40 -5.49
CA SER A 26 1.49 -12.81 -4.25
C SER A 26 2.50 -13.77 -3.63
N TYR A 27 3.75 -13.34 -3.44
CA TYR A 27 4.79 -14.19 -2.85
C TYR A 27 5.83 -13.40 -2.08
N LYS A 28 6.52 -14.09 -1.17
CA LYS A 28 7.69 -13.58 -0.45
C LYS A 28 8.96 -14.15 -1.07
N VAL A 29 9.94 -13.30 -1.31
CA VAL A 29 11.24 -13.70 -1.85
C VAL A 29 12.37 -13.19 -0.96
N LYS A 30 13.35 -14.04 -0.68
CA LYS A 30 14.61 -13.61 -0.08
C LYS A 30 15.46 -12.99 -1.19
N PHE A 31 15.89 -11.77 -0.98
CA PHE A 31 16.69 -11.05 -1.95
C PHE A 31 18.15 -10.96 -1.49
N ASN A 32 19.06 -11.24 -2.42
CA ASN A 32 20.50 -11.12 -2.22
C ASN A 32 21.01 -9.88 -2.98
N PRO A 33 21.15 -8.71 -2.32
CA PRO A 33 21.55 -7.48 -2.96
C PRO A 33 22.96 -7.55 -3.56
N THR A 34 23.15 -6.78 -4.63
CA THR A 34 24.46 -6.55 -5.22
C THR A 34 24.95 -5.16 -4.80
N LEU A 35 26.13 -5.12 -4.18
CA LEU A 35 26.90 -3.90 -3.99
C LEU A 35 28.10 -3.93 -4.93
N TYR A 36 28.71 -2.78 -5.16
CA TYR A 36 29.88 -2.65 -6.03
C TYR A 36 31.02 -2.02 -5.24
N LEU A 37 32.20 -2.63 -5.35
CA LEU A 37 33.43 -2.16 -4.69
C LEU A 37 34.42 -1.70 -5.73
N PRO A 38 35.27 -0.70 -5.41
CA PRO A 38 36.40 -0.30 -6.26
C PRO A 38 37.26 -1.48 -6.65
N SER A 39 37.72 -1.51 -7.89
CA SER A 39 38.55 -2.57 -8.41
C SER A 39 39.69 -2.00 -9.26
N SER A 40 40.94 -2.46 -8.99
CA SER A 40 42.09 -2.18 -9.85
C SER A 40 42.06 -3.00 -11.16
N ASN A 41 41.26 -4.07 -11.21
CA ASN A 41 41.15 -4.89 -12.38
C ASN A 41 40.09 -4.31 -13.36
N PHE A 42 40.27 -4.60 -14.64
CA PHE A 42 39.28 -4.24 -15.64
C PHE A 42 37.89 -4.85 -15.29
N SER A 43 36.85 -4.03 -15.37
CA SER A 43 35.49 -4.43 -15.16
C SER A 43 34.58 -3.74 -16.20
N LYS A 44 33.53 -4.44 -16.62
CA LYS A 44 32.45 -3.82 -17.42
C LYS A 44 31.61 -2.82 -16.62
N TRP A 45 31.68 -2.90 -15.29
CA TRP A 45 30.98 -2.01 -14.38
C TRP A 45 31.88 -0.84 -14.01
N LYS A 46 31.33 0.36 -14.12
CA LYS A 46 32.06 1.60 -13.82
C LYS A 46 31.21 2.53 -12.97
N THR A 47 31.86 3.37 -12.18
CA THR A 47 31.21 4.53 -11.56
C THR A 47 30.85 5.58 -12.60
N LEU A 48 30.14 6.61 -12.20
CA LEU A 48 29.83 7.74 -13.08
C LEU A 48 31.09 8.50 -13.52
N GLU A 49 32.16 8.44 -12.73
CA GLU A 49 33.48 9.04 -13.00
C GLU A 49 34.37 8.13 -13.89
N GLY A 50 33.89 6.92 -14.19
CA GLY A 50 34.59 5.98 -15.09
C GLY A 50 35.50 5.00 -14.38
N GLU A 51 35.59 5.01 -13.04
CA GLU A 51 36.40 4.06 -12.27
C GLU A 51 35.82 2.65 -12.31
N CYS A 52 36.66 1.64 -12.38
CA CYS A 52 36.23 0.25 -12.41
C CYS A 52 35.73 -0.19 -11.02
N VAL A 53 34.57 -0.86 -11.03
CA VAL A 53 33.98 -1.48 -9.83
C VAL A 53 33.61 -2.93 -10.11
N GLN A 54 33.65 -3.76 -9.08
CA GLN A 54 33.24 -5.18 -9.15
C GLN A 54 31.99 -5.43 -8.34
N PRO A 55 31.00 -6.18 -8.90
CA PRO A 55 29.81 -6.57 -8.17
C PRO A 55 30.12 -7.61 -7.11
N MET A 56 29.53 -7.45 -5.94
CA MET A 56 29.61 -8.39 -4.83
C MET A 56 28.22 -8.66 -4.27
N LYS A 57 27.80 -9.92 -4.31
CA LYS A 57 26.56 -10.37 -3.66
C LYS A 57 26.81 -10.44 -2.14
N GLN A 58 25.83 -9.97 -1.37
CA GLN A 58 25.98 -9.79 0.07
C GLN A 58 25.42 -10.93 0.92
N GLY A 59 24.56 -11.78 0.34
CA GLY A 59 23.81 -12.82 1.05
C GLY A 59 22.39 -12.38 1.39
N THR A 60 22.22 -11.47 2.33
CA THR A 60 20.91 -10.94 2.70
C THR A 60 20.87 -9.41 2.64
N ILE A 61 19.66 -8.85 2.75
CA ILE A 61 19.48 -7.39 2.86
C ILE A 61 20.15 -6.85 4.13
N SER A 62 20.12 -7.61 5.23
CA SER A 62 20.80 -7.23 6.48
C SER A 62 22.30 -7.17 6.31
N ASP A 63 22.89 -8.19 5.65
CA ASP A 63 24.33 -8.23 5.39
C ASP A 63 24.77 -7.06 4.50
N ALA A 64 23.94 -6.71 3.50
CA ALA A 64 24.20 -5.55 2.65
C ALA A 64 24.16 -4.23 3.42
N LYS A 65 23.18 -4.06 4.31
CA LYS A 65 23.09 -2.87 5.20
C LYS A 65 24.30 -2.79 6.13
N GLU A 66 24.72 -3.90 6.71
CA GLU A 66 25.90 -3.97 7.57
C GLU A 66 27.18 -3.63 6.80
N THR A 67 27.32 -4.16 5.59
CA THR A 67 28.46 -3.82 4.72
C THR A 67 28.51 -2.33 4.42
N VAL A 68 27.39 -1.72 4.00
CA VAL A 68 27.32 -0.27 3.76
C VAL A 68 27.66 0.53 5.02
N ALA A 69 27.12 0.11 6.19
CA ALA A 69 27.39 0.80 7.45
C ALA A 69 28.88 0.71 7.86
N ARG A 70 29.50 -0.46 7.69
CA ARG A 70 30.93 -0.71 8.02
C ARG A 70 31.85 0.18 7.21
N TYR A 71 31.57 0.42 5.95
CA TYR A 71 32.44 1.20 5.05
C TYR A 71 32.01 2.66 4.89
N ARG A 72 30.97 3.12 5.59
CA ARG A 72 30.47 4.50 5.50
C ARG A 72 31.52 5.55 5.79
N ASP A 73 32.36 5.28 6.80
CA ASP A 73 33.35 6.24 7.29
C ASP A 73 34.81 5.86 6.84
N ALA A 74 34.94 4.88 5.94
CA ALA A 74 36.25 4.46 5.44
C ALA A 74 36.70 5.42 4.34
N THR A 75 37.83 6.10 4.60
CA THR A 75 38.39 7.11 3.69
C THR A 75 38.85 6.55 2.33
N ASN A 76 39.19 5.26 2.27
CA ASN A 76 39.81 4.63 1.10
C ASN A 76 38.90 3.57 0.43
N MET A 77 37.67 3.39 0.85
CA MET A 77 36.81 2.34 0.31
C MET A 77 35.36 2.79 0.28
N GLN A 78 34.92 3.22 -0.89
CA GLN A 78 33.54 3.60 -1.12
C GLN A 78 32.74 2.39 -1.63
N VAL A 79 31.54 2.19 -1.09
CA VAL A 79 30.60 1.17 -1.54
C VAL A 79 29.57 1.83 -2.46
N TYR A 80 29.42 1.29 -3.65
CA TYR A 80 28.49 1.76 -4.65
C TYR A 80 27.30 0.80 -4.79
N GLY A 81 26.21 1.29 -5.34
CA GLY A 81 24.98 0.54 -5.61
C GLY A 81 23.75 1.19 -4.99
N ASN A 82 22.58 0.73 -5.41
CA ASN A 82 21.33 1.24 -4.89
C ASN A 82 21.02 0.57 -3.55
N THR A 83 21.04 1.34 -2.46
CA THR A 83 20.73 0.85 -1.10
C THR A 83 19.24 0.71 -0.83
N ARG A 84 18.39 1.15 -1.75
CA ARG A 84 16.96 0.81 -1.76
C ARG A 84 16.77 -0.52 -2.49
N TYR A 85 17.00 -1.62 -1.82
CA TYR A 85 17.14 -2.96 -2.39
C TYR A 85 15.90 -3.46 -3.14
N LEU A 86 14.72 -2.96 -2.81
CA LEU A 86 13.51 -3.25 -3.59
C LEU A 86 13.63 -2.80 -5.06
N TYR A 87 14.31 -1.67 -5.32
CA TYR A 87 14.52 -1.20 -6.69
C TYR A 87 15.57 -2.00 -7.45
N GLN A 88 16.58 -2.55 -6.73
CA GLN A 88 17.49 -3.52 -7.36
C GLN A 88 16.71 -4.75 -7.84
N TYR A 89 15.86 -5.30 -6.96
CA TYR A 89 15.01 -6.45 -7.30
C TYR A 89 14.09 -6.14 -8.48
N ILE A 90 13.43 -4.98 -8.47
CA ILE A 90 12.55 -4.58 -9.57
C ILE A 90 13.33 -4.48 -10.88
N ALA A 91 14.53 -3.88 -10.87
CA ALA A 91 15.35 -3.75 -12.06
C ALA A 91 15.89 -5.10 -12.58
N GLU A 92 16.15 -6.06 -11.68
CA GLU A 92 16.64 -7.41 -12.03
C GLU A 92 15.50 -8.30 -12.55
N GLU A 93 14.34 -8.29 -11.90
CA GLU A 93 13.21 -9.20 -12.19
C GLU A 93 12.25 -8.66 -13.26
N TYR A 94 12.14 -7.33 -13.35
CA TYR A 94 11.22 -6.62 -14.24
C TYR A 94 11.97 -5.57 -15.06
N PRO A 95 12.86 -5.96 -16.00
CA PRO A 95 13.59 -5.01 -16.82
C PRO A 95 12.61 -4.23 -17.72
N ALA A 96 12.86 -2.92 -17.86
CA ALA A 96 11.93 -1.96 -18.46
C ALA A 96 11.53 -2.28 -19.92
N ASP A 97 12.40 -2.92 -20.66
CA ASP A 97 12.17 -3.37 -22.03
C ASP A 97 11.31 -4.64 -22.17
N HIS A 98 11.10 -5.35 -21.06
CA HIS A 98 10.28 -6.58 -21.01
C HIS A 98 8.99 -6.44 -20.20
N VAL A 99 8.83 -5.36 -19.43
CA VAL A 99 7.62 -5.13 -18.63
C VAL A 99 6.53 -4.50 -19.47
N MET A 100 5.48 -5.27 -19.69
CA MET A 100 4.22 -4.76 -20.25
C MET A 100 3.14 -4.93 -19.17
N PHE A 101 2.53 -3.83 -18.75
CA PHE A 101 1.45 -3.90 -17.77
C PHE A 101 0.09 -3.62 -18.43
N ASP A 102 -0.95 -4.29 -17.90
CA ASP A 102 -2.33 -4.09 -18.37
C ASP A 102 -3.13 -3.40 -17.24
N PRO A 103 -3.48 -2.12 -17.41
CA PRO A 103 -4.26 -1.36 -16.42
C PRO A 103 -5.60 -2.02 -16.06
N LYS A 104 -6.19 -2.79 -16.97
CA LYS A 104 -7.47 -3.46 -16.74
C LYS A 104 -7.38 -4.59 -15.71
N GLN A 105 -6.18 -5.13 -15.47
CA GLN A 105 -5.94 -6.14 -14.46
C GLN A 105 -5.74 -5.54 -13.07
N ILE A 106 -5.39 -4.25 -12.99
CA ILE A 106 -5.16 -3.57 -11.71
C ILE A 106 -6.51 -3.30 -11.05
N ARG A 107 -6.71 -3.89 -9.86
CA ARG A 107 -7.95 -3.71 -9.10
C ARG A 107 -7.88 -2.45 -8.26
N VAL A 108 -8.75 -1.51 -8.54
CA VAL A 108 -8.85 -0.24 -7.82
C VAL A 108 -10.13 -0.21 -7.01
N PHE A 109 -10.00 0.07 -5.71
CA PHE A 109 -11.13 0.38 -4.85
C PHE A 109 -11.20 1.88 -4.62
N ASN A 110 -12.36 2.47 -4.95
CA ASN A 110 -12.70 3.80 -4.48
C ASN A 110 -13.57 3.62 -3.22
N ILE A 111 -13.11 4.14 -2.09
CA ILE A 111 -13.74 3.95 -0.78
C ILE A 111 -14.09 5.30 -0.16
N ASP A 112 -15.18 5.30 0.58
CA ASP A 112 -15.67 6.44 1.34
C ASP A 112 -16.48 5.95 2.54
N ILE A 113 -16.44 6.68 3.68
CA ILE A 113 -17.16 6.32 4.89
C ILE A 113 -18.06 7.46 5.37
N GLU A 114 -19.17 7.08 5.99
CA GLU A 114 -20.03 7.98 6.75
C GLU A 114 -19.99 7.59 8.23
N THR A 115 -19.80 8.55 9.10
CA THR A 115 -19.72 8.35 10.54
C THR A 115 -20.84 9.07 11.27
N ALA A 116 -21.18 8.61 12.47
CA ALA A 116 -21.93 9.42 13.40
C ALA A 116 -21.14 10.70 13.73
N ALA A 117 -21.85 11.79 14.01
CA ALA A 117 -21.28 13.09 14.35
C ALA A 117 -22.02 13.72 15.55
N GLU A 118 -22.53 12.89 16.46
CA GLU A 118 -23.32 13.34 17.63
C GLU A 118 -22.48 14.19 18.58
N ASN A 119 -21.16 13.92 18.67
CA ASN A 119 -20.19 14.63 19.51
C ASN A 119 -19.28 15.58 18.70
N GLY A 120 -19.72 16.06 17.53
CA GLY A 120 -18.93 16.89 16.62
C GLY A 120 -18.22 16.07 15.56
N PHE A 121 -17.21 16.66 14.90
CA PHE A 121 -16.45 15.98 13.85
C PHE A 121 -15.69 14.78 14.42
N PRO A 122 -15.75 13.60 13.79
CA PRO A 122 -15.13 12.39 14.31
C PRO A 122 -13.60 12.52 14.39
N ASP A 123 -13.06 12.14 15.55
CA ASP A 123 -11.62 12.16 15.81
C ASP A 123 -10.99 10.83 15.40
N ILE A 124 -9.96 10.92 14.54
CA ILE A 124 -9.24 9.76 14.02
C ILE A 124 -8.41 9.05 15.10
N GLU A 125 -7.92 9.80 16.10
CA GLU A 125 -7.11 9.22 17.20
C GLU A 125 -7.93 8.33 18.09
N THR A 126 -9.12 8.76 18.43
CA THR A 126 -10.02 8.04 19.33
C THR A 126 -10.94 7.08 18.60
N ALA A 127 -11.31 7.42 17.35
CA ALA A 127 -12.31 6.70 16.55
C ALA A 127 -13.52 6.27 17.42
N ASP A 128 -14.09 7.20 18.18
CA ASP A 128 -15.09 6.91 19.20
C ASP A 128 -16.52 6.83 18.66
N GLN A 129 -16.76 7.45 17.50
CA GLN A 129 -18.09 7.48 16.89
C GLN A 129 -18.26 6.34 15.86
N GLU A 130 -19.48 5.79 15.82
CA GLU A 130 -19.85 4.66 14.97
C GLU A 130 -19.68 4.99 13.47
N ILE A 131 -19.18 4.03 12.67
CA ILE A 131 -19.31 4.09 11.21
C ILE A 131 -20.75 3.70 10.84
N LEU A 132 -21.43 4.60 10.15
CA LEU A 132 -22.82 4.41 9.69
C LEU A 132 -22.90 3.73 8.34
N ALA A 133 -21.91 3.99 7.47
CA ALA A 133 -21.82 3.34 6.17
C ALA A 133 -20.37 3.28 5.69
N ILE A 134 -20.03 2.21 4.97
CA ILE A 134 -18.82 2.08 4.16
C ILE A 134 -19.26 1.87 2.74
N SER A 135 -18.84 2.75 1.83
CA SER A 135 -19.13 2.66 0.40
C SER A 135 -17.85 2.29 -0.35
N LEU A 136 -17.93 1.29 -1.23
CA LEU A 136 -16.80 0.82 -2.00
C LEU A 136 -17.19 0.56 -3.45
N LYS A 137 -16.55 1.26 -4.39
CA LYS A 137 -16.66 0.96 -5.82
C LYS A 137 -15.47 0.14 -6.26
N ASP A 138 -15.75 -1.03 -6.84
CA ASP A 138 -14.74 -1.96 -7.37
C ASP A 138 -14.59 -1.78 -8.88
N SER A 139 -13.37 -1.47 -9.34
CA SER A 139 -13.10 -1.25 -10.76
C SER A 139 -13.31 -2.50 -11.63
N HIS A 140 -13.11 -3.70 -11.08
CA HIS A 140 -13.26 -4.96 -11.83
C HIS A 140 -14.72 -5.30 -12.12
N THR A 141 -15.62 -5.02 -11.17
CA THR A 141 -17.05 -5.30 -11.32
C THR A 141 -17.85 -4.09 -11.80
N GLY A 142 -17.31 -2.89 -11.61
CA GLY A 142 -18.00 -1.62 -11.82
C GLY A 142 -19.14 -1.36 -10.82
N ARG A 143 -19.35 -2.26 -9.85
CA ARG A 143 -20.42 -2.17 -8.84
C ARG A 143 -19.97 -1.36 -7.63
N ILE A 144 -20.94 -0.78 -6.95
CA ILE A 144 -20.76 -0.14 -5.65
C ILE A 144 -21.39 -1.06 -4.61
N THR A 145 -20.62 -1.45 -3.60
CA THR A 145 -21.14 -2.15 -2.42
C THR A 145 -21.16 -1.18 -1.25
N VAL A 146 -22.28 -1.13 -0.55
CA VAL A 146 -22.46 -0.29 0.64
C VAL A 146 -22.83 -1.18 1.81
N TRP A 147 -21.99 -1.19 2.83
CA TRP A 147 -22.30 -1.77 4.14
C TRP A 147 -22.86 -0.66 5.01
N GLY A 148 -24.13 -0.78 5.42
CA GLY A 148 -24.82 0.28 6.15
C GLY A 148 -25.46 -0.17 7.46
N ALA A 149 -25.38 0.68 8.50
CA ALA A 149 -25.97 0.45 9.81
C ALA A 149 -27.45 0.81 9.91
N ARG A 150 -28.01 1.46 8.88
CA ARG A 150 -29.42 1.89 8.87
C ARG A 150 -30.17 1.24 7.70
N PRO A 151 -31.48 0.95 7.85
CA PRO A 151 -32.29 0.46 6.74
C PRO A 151 -32.35 1.50 5.61
N PHE A 152 -32.11 1.06 4.40
CA PHE A 152 -32.23 1.90 3.21
C PHE A 152 -32.86 1.13 2.06
N LYS A 153 -33.83 1.73 1.37
CA LYS A 153 -34.43 1.16 0.17
C LYS A 153 -33.63 1.57 -1.05
N ASN A 154 -32.71 0.70 -1.46
CA ASN A 154 -31.95 0.92 -2.66
C ASN A 154 -32.84 0.79 -3.91
N THR A 155 -32.72 1.75 -4.84
CA THR A 155 -33.38 1.76 -6.15
C THR A 155 -32.41 1.73 -7.32
N ASP A 156 -31.11 1.83 -7.07
CA ASP A 156 -30.07 1.74 -8.09
C ASP A 156 -29.58 0.31 -8.24
N ASN A 157 -29.71 -0.25 -9.45
CA ASN A 157 -29.30 -1.61 -9.77
C ASN A 157 -27.77 -1.81 -9.83
N LYS A 158 -26.97 -0.73 -9.81
CA LYS A 158 -25.51 -0.77 -9.75
C LYS A 158 -24.96 -0.76 -8.34
N VAL A 159 -25.83 -0.56 -7.35
CA VAL A 159 -25.47 -0.49 -5.94
C VAL A 159 -26.00 -1.74 -5.23
N ASP A 160 -25.14 -2.41 -4.49
CA ASP A 160 -25.49 -3.49 -3.58
C ASP A 160 -25.50 -2.93 -2.14
N TYR A 161 -26.70 -2.67 -1.59
CA TYR A 161 -26.83 -2.19 -0.22
C TYR A 161 -27.02 -3.36 0.73
N LEU A 162 -26.09 -3.53 1.69
CA LEU A 162 -26.10 -4.56 2.71
C LEU A 162 -26.36 -3.92 4.08
N HIS A 163 -27.53 -4.23 4.67
CA HIS A 163 -27.94 -3.69 5.97
C HIS A 163 -27.48 -4.58 7.12
N PHE A 164 -26.88 -3.97 8.14
CA PHE A 164 -26.44 -4.63 9.37
C PHE A 164 -27.09 -3.99 10.59
N ARG A 165 -27.46 -4.81 11.57
CA ARG A 165 -28.03 -4.34 12.82
C ARG A 165 -27.03 -3.81 13.80
N THR A 166 -25.74 -4.18 13.65
CA THR A 166 -24.65 -3.78 14.52
C THR A 166 -23.44 -3.38 13.69
N GLU A 167 -22.67 -2.40 14.14
CA GLU A 167 -21.41 -2.01 13.53
C GLU A 167 -20.41 -3.18 13.48
N SER A 168 -20.35 -3.99 14.54
CA SER A 168 -19.48 -5.18 14.58
C SER A 168 -19.77 -6.13 13.41
N GLY A 169 -21.04 -6.44 13.15
CA GLY A 169 -21.42 -7.28 12.00
C GLY A 169 -21.10 -6.64 10.66
N MET A 170 -21.27 -5.31 10.56
CA MET A 170 -20.94 -4.54 9.37
C MET A 170 -19.44 -4.57 9.09
N LEU A 171 -18.61 -4.30 10.09
CA LEU A 171 -17.14 -4.31 9.96
C LEU A 171 -16.60 -5.70 9.65
N GLN A 172 -17.18 -6.76 10.23
CA GLN A 172 -16.81 -8.14 9.90
C GLN A 172 -17.11 -8.48 8.43
N ALA A 173 -18.30 -8.17 7.95
CA ALA A 173 -18.69 -8.41 6.57
C ALA A 173 -17.86 -7.58 5.57
N PHE A 174 -17.52 -6.33 5.93
CA PHE A 174 -16.59 -5.51 5.15
C PHE A 174 -15.20 -6.18 5.08
N LEU A 175 -14.63 -6.61 6.21
CA LEU A 175 -13.33 -7.28 6.24
C LEU A 175 -13.33 -8.59 5.45
N GLU A 176 -14.40 -9.39 5.51
CA GLU A 176 -14.52 -10.62 4.72
C GLU A 176 -14.49 -10.33 3.22
N TYR A 177 -15.23 -9.31 2.78
CA TYR A 177 -15.20 -8.87 1.39
C TYR A 177 -13.82 -8.36 0.99
N TRP A 178 -13.20 -7.54 1.85
CA TRP A 178 -11.88 -6.96 1.64
C TRP A 178 -10.81 -8.03 1.49
N MET A 179 -10.74 -9.00 2.42
CA MET A 179 -9.77 -10.11 2.39
C MET A 179 -9.93 -11.00 1.16
N LYS A 180 -11.17 -11.23 0.73
CA LYS A 180 -11.45 -12.01 -0.48
C LYS A 180 -11.05 -11.29 -1.76
N ASN A 181 -10.99 -9.97 -1.73
CA ASN A 181 -10.89 -9.13 -2.90
C ASN A 181 -9.78 -8.07 -2.82
N TYR A 182 -8.72 -8.29 -2.09
CA TYR A 182 -7.68 -7.28 -1.89
C TYR A 182 -7.40 -6.43 -3.13
N PRO A 183 -7.53 -5.09 -3.07
CA PRO A 183 -7.20 -4.23 -4.19
C PRO A 183 -5.69 -4.13 -4.39
N ASP A 184 -5.27 -3.66 -5.56
CA ASP A 184 -3.91 -3.20 -5.79
C ASP A 184 -3.76 -1.73 -5.39
N VAL A 185 -4.83 -0.96 -5.60
CA VAL A 185 -4.87 0.48 -5.30
C VAL A 185 -6.16 0.81 -4.56
N ILE A 186 -6.03 1.60 -3.50
CA ILE A 186 -7.14 2.28 -2.84
C ILE A 186 -7.10 3.75 -3.24
N THR A 187 -8.26 4.32 -3.55
CA THR A 187 -8.40 5.74 -3.83
C THR A 187 -9.66 6.30 -3.18
N GLY A 188 -9.71 7.60 -2.96
CA GLY A 188 -10.83 8.32 -2.37
C GLY A 188 -10.44 9.74 -1.99
N TRP A 189 -11.44 10.55 -1.63
CA TRP A 189 -11.19 11.88 -1.11
C TRP A 189 -10.61 11.78 0.30
N ASN A 190 -9.40 12.31 0.48
CA ASN A 190 -8.69 12.29 1.77
C ASN A 190 -8.55 10.90 2.43
N VAL A 191 -8.66 9.84 1.64
CA VAL A 191 -8.74 8.44 2.11
C VAL A 191 -7.54 8.02 2.97
N GLN A 192 -6.36 8.55 2.70
CA GLN A 192 -5.13 8.25 3.45
C GLN A 192 -5.13 8.84 4.85
N LEU A 193 -5.81 9.99 5.04
CA LEU A 193 -5.76 10.75 6.29
C LEU A 193 -7.08 10.69 7.07
N PHE A 194 -8.14 10.12 6.49
CA PHE A 194 -9.42 9.99 7.18
C PHE A 194 -9.98 8.58 7.11
N ASP A 195 -10.44 8.11 5.94
CA ASP A 195 -11.21 6.86 5.83
C ASP A 195 -10.44 5.65 6.33
N ILE A 196 -9.23 5.41 5.81
CA ILE A 196 -8.43 4.25 6.20
C ILE A 196 -8.01 4.32 7.67
N PRO A 197 -7.49 5.44 8.20
CA PRO A 197 -7.22 5.56 9.63
C PRO A 197 -8.46 5.35 10.51
N TYR A 198 -9.60 5.91 10.12
CA TYR A 198 -10.82 5.76 10.88
C TYR A 198 -11.37 4.33 10.88
N ILE A 199 -11.40 3.68 9.70
CA ILE A 199 -11.75 2.25 9.59
C ILE A 199 -10.83 1.39 10.46
N ALA A 200 -9.51 1.60 10.39
CA ALA A 200 -8.55 0.86 11.21
C ALA A 200 -8.81 1.06 12.72
N GLY A 201 -9.02 2.32 13.15
CA GLY A 201 -9.35 2.65 14.54
C GLY A 201 -10.67 2.03 14.99
N ARG A 202 -11.71 2.01 14.14
CA ARG A 202 -12.99 1.37 14.47
C ARG A 202 -12.88 -0.15 14.54
N ILE A 203 -12.13 -0.77 13.62
CA ILE A 203 -11.86 -2.21 13.66
C ILE A 203 -11.15 -2.58 14.96
N ASP A 204 -10.10 -1.83 15.33
CA ASP A 204 -9.39 -2.04 16.59
C ASP A 204 -10.35 -1.97 17.79
N ARG A 205 -11.13 -0.91 17.87
CA ARG A 205 -12.05 -0.64 19.00
C ARG A 205 -13.20 -1.63 19.09
N VAL A 206 -13.78 -2.05 17.97
CA VAL A 206 -15.03 -2.84 17.92
C VAL A 206 -14.75 -4.33 17.81
N LEU A 207 -13.73 -4.73 17.06
CA LEU A 207 -13.38 -6.13 16.80
C LEU A 207 -12.10 -6.56 17.53
N GLY A 208 -11.22 -5.60 17.86
CA GLY A 208 -9.93 -5.81 18.49
C GLY A 208 -8.77 -5.66 17.52
N ASP A 209 -7.59 -5.29 18.04
CA ASP A 209 -6.37 -4.94 17.33
C ASP A 209 -5.94 -5.99 16.30
N ARG A 210 -6.08 -7.25 16.63
CA ARG A 210 -5.72 -8.38 15.78
C ARG A 210 -6.42 -8.36 14.40
N TYR A 211 -7.58 -7.71 14.30
CA TYR A 211 -8.34 -7.68 13.06
C TYR A 211 -7.86 -6.57 12.10
N THR A 212 -7.19 -5.54 12.60
CA THR A 212 -6.68 -4.43 11.77
C THR A 212 -5.68 -4.91 10.73
N ARG A 213 -4.86 -5.91 11.06
CA ARG A 213 -3.88 -6.48 10.14
C ARG A 213 -4.48 -7.08 8.87
N PHE A 214 -5.76 -7.46 8.90
CA PHE A 214 -6.46 -8.00 7.72
C PHE A 214 -6.79 -6.93 6.67
N LEU A 215 -6.53 -5.66 6.95
CA LEU A 215 -6.53 -4.61 5.94
C LEU A 215 -5.37 -4.74 4.94
N SER A 216 -4.32 -5.49 5.27
CA SER A 216 -3.20 -5.79 4.38
C SER A 216 -3.18 -7.26 3.95
N PRO A 217 -2.93 -7.57 2.65
CA PRO A 217 -2.80 -8.96 2.18
C PRO A 217 -1.63 -9.71 2.80
N TRP A 218 -0.71 -9.01 3.44
CA TRP A 218 0.44 -9.59 4.14
C TRP A 218 0.23 -9.72 5.64
N ASN A 219 -0.95 -9.33 6.16
CA ASN A 219 -1.23 -9.21 7.60
C ASN A 219 -0.22 -8.31 8.33
N LEU A 220 0.27 -7.31 7.63
CA LEU A 220 1.17 -6.28 8.12
C LEU A 220 0.47 -4.94 8.02
N ILE A 221 0.46 -4.19 9.11
CA ILE A 221 -0.06 -2.83 9.15
C ILE A 221 0.86 -2.02 10.05
N SER A 222 1.16 -0.80 9.67
CA SER A 222 1.88 0.12 10.54
C SER A 222 1.18 1.47 10.62
N ARG A 223 0.93 1.90 11.85
CA ARG A 223 0.45 3.24 12.15
C ARG A 223 1.65 4.18 12.21
N ARG A 224 1.58 5.29 11.50
CA ARG A 224 2.61 6.34 11.55
C ARG A 224 2.00 7.71 11.77
N GLU A 225 2.75 8.56 12.45
CA GLU A 225 2.44 9.96 12.62
C GLU A 225 3.14 10.77 11.54
N ILE A 226 2.39 11.62 10.88
CA ILE A 226 2.91 12.55 9.87
C ILE A 226 2.51 13.97 10.24
N TYR A 227 3.32 14.94 9.86
CA TYR A 227 3.03 16.34 10.13
C TYR A 227 2.73 17.08 8.82
N ILE A 228 1.51 17.59 8.70
CA ILE A 228 1.07 18.37 7.53
C ILE A 228 0.73 19.78 8.01
N LYS A 229 1.43 20.78 7.48
CA LYS A 229 1.26 22.20 7.87
C LYS A 229 1.31 22.39 9.40
N GLY A 230 2.23 21.69 10.07
CA GLY A 230 2.40 21.76 11.53
C GLY A 230 1.37 21.01 12.37
N ARG A 231 0.40 20.34 11.76
CA ARG A 231 -0.59 19.52 12.45
C ARG A 231 -0.24 18.05 12.35
N LYS A 232 -0.29 17.36 13.49
CA LYS A 232 -0.14 15.92 13.58
C LYS A 232 -1.32 15.24 12.86
N GLN A 233 -1.03 14.26 12.03
CA GLN A 233 -1.99 13.41 11.34
C GLN A 233 -1.59 11.95 11.53
N ILE A 234 -2.55 11.06 11.48
CA ILE A 234 -2.34 9.62 11.53
C ILE A 234 -2.54 9.06 10.13
N ALA A 235 -1.61 8.24 9.70
CA ALA A 235 -1.73 7.45 8.48
C ALA A 235 -1.39 5.99 8.78
N TYR A 236 -1.93 5.10 7.96
CA TYR A 236 -1.61 3.68 8.00
C TYR A 236 -0.96 3.26 6.70
N ASP A 237 0.13 2.51 6.82
CA ASP A 237 0.72 1.81 5.68
C ASP A 237 0.10 0.41 5.62
N LEU A 238 -0.44 0.06 4.47
CA LEU A 238 -1.05 -1.23 4.18
C LEU A 238 -0.17 -1.99 3.17
N PRO A 239 0.91 -2.67 3.63
CA PRO A 239 1.80 -3.38 2.74
C PRO A 239 1.05 -4.25 1.72
N GLY A 240 1.44 -4.10 0.45
CA GLY A 240 0.79 -4.79 -0.67
C GLY A 240 -0.34 -4.01 -1.35
N ILE A 241 -0.71 -2.83 -0.84
CA ILE A 241 -1.78 -1.99 -1.41
C ILE A 241 -1.26 -0.56 -1.52
N ALA A 242 -1.34 0.02 -2.71
CA ALA A 242 -1.01 1.42 -2.91
C ALA A 242 -2.20 2.31 -2.53
N THR A 243 -1.97 3.33 -1.69
CA THR A 243 -3.00 4.30 -1.33
C THR A 243 -2.78 5.61 -2.09
N VAL A 244 -3.76 6.00 -2.90
CA VAL A 244 -3.74 7.23 -3.71
C VAL A 244 -4.89 8.12 -3.26
N SER A 245 -4.57 9.12 -2.45
CA SER A 245 -5.54 10.09 -1.93
C SER A 245 -5.58 11.32 -2.83
N TYR A 246 -6.76 11.77 -3.21
CA TYR A 246 -6.94 13.03 -3.92
C TYR A 246 -7.52 14.08 -2.97
N THR A 247 -6.68 14.98 -2.52
CA THR A 247 -7.07 16.13 -1.68
C THR A 247 -7.10 17.45 -2.45
N HIS A 248 -6.64 17.46 -3.70
CA HIS A 248 -6.41 18.68 -4.48
C HIS A 248 -7.20 18.77 -5.79
N LEU A 249 -8.08 17.83 -6.07
CA LEU A 249 -9.04 18.00 -7.15
C LEU A 249 -10.03 19.11 -6.73
N ARG A 250 -9.72 20.35 -7.08
CA ARG A 250 -10.77 21.36 -7.17
C ARG A 250 -11.80 20.80 -8.13
N ALA A 251 -13.03 20.69 -7.67
CA ALA A 251 -14.15 20.38 -8.53
C ALA A 251 -14.25 21.50 -9.60
N HIS A 252 -13.62 21.28 -10.75
CA HIS A 252 -13.89 22.06 -11.95
C HIS A 252 -15.24 21.70 -12.58
N GLU A 253 -16.03 20.89 -11.90
CA GLU A 253 -17.28 20.36 -12.43
C GLU A 253 -18.53 21.18 -12.11
N THR A 254 -18.41 22.33 -11.43
CA THR A 254 -19.55 23.17 -11.11
C THR A 254 -19.60 24.49 -11.87
N GLU A 255 -18.78 24.73 -12.89
CA GLU A 255 -18.85 25.91 -13.73
C GLU A 255 -19.30 25.61 -15.17
N ALA A 256 -20.21 24.70 -15.34
CA ALA A 256 -20.88 24.55 -16.62
C ALA A 256 -22.37 24.35 -16.36
N TYR A 257 -23.07 25.48 -16.06
CA TYR A 257 -24.44 25.82 -16.49
C TYR A 257 -24.88 27.15 -15.90
#